data_16b52e0ced2e2340517ff4cc8e9b8d65
#
_entry.id   16b52e0ced2e2340517ff4cc8e9b8d65
#
_cell.length_a   1.000
_cell.length_b   1.000
_cell.length_c   1.000
_cell.angle_alpha   90.00
_cell.angle_beta   90.00
_cell.angle_gamma   90.00
#
_symmetry.space_group_name_H-M   'P 1'
#
loop_
_entity.id
_entity.type
_entity.pdbx_description
1 polymer ?
#
loop_
_entity_poly.entity_id
_entity_poly.type
_entity_poly.pdbx_seq_one_letter_code
_entity_poly.pdbx_strand_id
1 'polypeptide(L)'
;MHVITGGAFNGKWNFVKEFYQLTNEADFIKYSGYNNDVLPYDFSNIKTKYLIIQGIELYVKSFFDNEGSIPSQTERFILNCLNWEKSNPNGHLIVIGNDISKGVVPKAASDREWRDMTGLAYQRLVQMSQRYDVIWYGINKQLK
;
A
#
# COMPACT_ATOMS: atom_id res chain seq x y z
N MET A 1 10.62 -3.70 -1.12
CA MET A 1 9.20 -3.39 -0.76
C MET A 1 8.66 -4.46 0.17
N HIS A 2 8.00 -4.03 1.25
CA HIS A 2 7.28 -4.87 2.19
C HIS A 2 5.78 -4.56 2.08
N VAL A 3 4.98 -5.54 1.69
CA VAL A 3 3.52 -5.40 1.58
C VAL A 3 2.87 -5.99 2.83
N ILE A 4 1.90 -5.26 3.40
CA ILE A 4 1.20 -5.64 4.62
C ILE A 4 -0.29 -5.48 4.39
N THR A 5 -1.04 -6.56 4.53
CA THR A 5 -2.50 -6.54 4.41
C THR A 5 -3.19 -7.09 5.66
N GLY A 6 -4.48 -7.01 5.69
CA GLY A 6 -5.34 -7.53 6.76
C GLY A 6 -6.64 -6.76 6.84
N GLY A 7 -7.55 -7.18 7.70
CA GLY A 7 -8.82 -6.49 7.91
C GLY A 7 -8.66 -5.09 8.50
N ALA A 8 -9.71 -4.27 8.40
CA ALA A 8 -9.76 -2.98 9.09
C ALA A 8 -9.53 -3.19 10.60
N PHE A 9 -8.83 -2.24 11.23
CA PHE A 9 -8.51 -2.25 12.68
C PHE A 9 -7.73 -3.48 13.19
N ASN A 10 -7.12 -4.28 12.32
CA ASN A 10 -6.35 -5.47 12.73
C ASN A 10 -4.93 -5.16 13.22
N GLY A 11 -4.56 -3.90 13.43
CA GLY A 11 -3.27 -3.54 14.05
C GLY A 11 -2.09 -3.42 13.08
N LYS A 12 -2.33 -3.33 11.76
CA LYS A 12 -1.28 -3.22 10.74
C LYS A 12 -0.27 -2.10 10.99
N TRP A 13 -0.75 -0.92 11.37
CA TRP A 13 0.12 0.21 11.66
C TRP A 13 0.98 -0.01 12.92
N ASN A 14 0.41 -0.60 13.97
CA ASN A 14 1.17 -0.94 15.18
C ASN A 14 2.26 -1.97 14.86
N PHE A 15 1.93 -3.02 14.09
CA PHE A 15 2.92 -3.97 13.61
C PHE A 15 4.08 -3.28 12.88
N VAL A 16 3.81 -2.35 11.97
CA VAL A 16 4.86 -1.63 11.23
C VAL A 16 5.73 -0.80 12.18
N LYS A 17 5.13 -0.07 13.12
CA LYS A 17 5.87 0.73 14.11
C LYS A 17 6.83 -0.13 14.94
N GLU A 18 6.36 -1.26 15.41
CA GLU A 18 7.15 -2.19 16.23
C GLU A 18 8.23 -2.88 15.39
N PHE A 19 7.86 -3.43 14.24
CA PHE A 19 8.76 -4.18 13.37
C PHE A 19 9.94 -3.34 12.86
N TYR A 20 9.68 -2.09 12.49
CA TYR A 20 10.70 -1.15 11.99
C TYR A 20 11.25 -0.22 13.07
N GLN A 21 10.78 -0.35 14.33
CA GLN A 21 11.19 0.49 15.46
C GLN A 21 11.03 1.99 15.15
N LEU A 22 9.90 2.37 14.58
CA LEU A 22 9.61 3.75 14.17
C LEU A 22 9.31 4.62 15.40
N THR A 23 10.35 5.09 16.05
CA THR A 23 10.27 5.94 17.25
C THR A 23 10.38 7.43 16.95
N ASN A 24 10.99 7.78 15.81
CA ASN A 24 11.20 9.17 15.41
C ASN A 24 10.47 9.44 14.09
N GLU A 25 9.60 10.44 14.07
CA GLU A 25 8.86 10.86 12.87
C GLU A 25 9.77 11.41 11.76
N ALA A 26 10.99 11.85 12.10
CA ALA A 26 11.96 12.29 11.11
C ALA A 26 12.52 11.15 10.24
N ASP A 27 12.39 9.90 10.67
CA ASP A 27 12.94 8.74 9.96
C ASP A 27 12.05 8.23 8.82
N PHE A 28 10.80 8.67 8.77
CA PHE A 28 9.86 8.19 7.77
C PHE A 28 9.01 9.30 7.15
N ILE A 29 8.58 9.07 5.92
CA ILE A 29 7.52 9.82 5.26
C ILE A 29 6.34 8.86 5.05
N LYS A 30 5.15 9.28 5.51
CA LYS A 30 3.93 8.50 5.39
C LYS A 30 2.87 9.24 4.59
N TYR A 31 2.38 8.58 3.55
CA TYR A 31 1.17 8.97 2.82
C TYR A 31 0.03 8.04 3.22
N SER A 32 -1.10 8.60 3.60
CA SER A 32 -2.26 7.84 4.05
C SER A 32 -3.51 8.21 3.27
N GLY A 33 -4.05 7.27 2.52
CA GLY A 33 -5.34 7.44 1.85
C GLY A 33 -6.49 7.74 2.83
N TYR A 34 -6.37 7.33 4.09
CA TYR A 34 -7.36 7.64 5.11
C TYR A 34 -7.36 9.11 5.54
N ASN A 35 -6.25 9.82 5.34
CA ASN A 35 -6.12 11.25 5.58
C ASN A 35 -6.36 12.08 4.30
N ASN A 36 -6.70 11.43 3.19
CA ASN A 36 -6.77 12.03 1.86
C ASN A 36 -5.42 12.62 1.39
N ASP A 37 -4.30 12.07 1.85
CA ASP A 37 -2.99 12.48 1.38
C ASP A 37 -2.85 12.15 -0.10
N VAL A 38 -2.42 13.12 -0.90
CA VAL A 38 -2.19 12.92 -2.33
C VAL A 38 -0.81 12.33 -2.55
N LEU A 39 -0.74 11.23 -3.29
CA LEU A 39 0.56 10.67 -3.69
C LEU A 39 1.25 11.59 -4.72
N PRO A 40 2.55 11.84 -4.55
CA PRO A 40 3.32 12.52 -5.60
C PRO A 40 3.24 11.77 -6.93
N TYR A 41 3.32 12.51 -8.02
CA TYR A 41 3.34 11.92 -9.36
C TYR A 41 4.50 10.94 -9.53
N ASP A 42 5.64 11.27 -8.93
CA ASP A 42 6.81 10.42 -8.85
C ASP A 42 7.49 10.53 -7.47
N PHE A 43 8.23 9.51 -7.06
CA PHE A 43 8.87 9.44 -5.75
C PHE A 43 10.36 9.78 -5.76
N SER A 44 10.91 10.22 -6.88
CA SER A 44 12.37 10.43 -7.07
C SER A 44 12.98 11.43 -6.08
N ASN A 45 12.19 12.45 -5.70
CA ASN A 45 12.62 13.50 -4.77
C ASN A 45 12.42 13.15 -3.29
N ILE A 46 11.81 11.99 -2.98
CA ILE A 46 11.58 11.56 -1.60
C ILE A 46 12.87 10.96 -1.05
N LYS A 47 13.48 11.63 -0.07
CA LYS A 47 14.68 11.18 0.62
C LYS A 47 14.33 10.88 2.08
N THR A 48 14.18 9.60 2.39
CA THR A 48 13.84 9.11 3.73
C THR A 48 14.32 7.67 3.89
N LYS A 49 14.51 7.24 5.12
CA LYS A 49 14.83 5.85 5.42
C LYS A 49 13.61 4.93 5.21
N TYR A 50 12.43 5.40 5.60
CA TYR A 50 11.19 4.63 5.42
C TYR A 50 10.17 5.45 4.64
N LEU A 51 9.74 4.94 3.50
CA LEU A 51 8.59 5.47 2.76
C LEU A 51 7.39 4.56 3.01
N ILE A 52 6.34 5.10 3.59
CA ILE A 52 5.16 4.35 4.01
C ILE A 52 3.94 4.84 3.23
N ILE A 53 3.25 3.92 2.57
CA ILE A 53 2.03 4.19 1.83
C ILE A 53 0.91 3.35 2.45
N GLN A 54 -0.05 4.01 3.08
CA GLN A 54 -1.12 3.38 3.83
C GLN A 54 -2.48 3.62 3.17
N GLY A 55 -3.33 2.59 3.12
CA GLY A 55 -4.66 2.69 2.50
C GLY A 55 -4.60 2.56 0.98
N ILE A 56 -3.83 1.58 0.48
CA ILE A 56 -3.65 1.36 -0.96
C ILE A 56 -4.99 1.15 -1.68
N GLU A 57 -5.97 0.53 -1.02
CA GLU A 57 -7.31 0.35 -1.56
C GLU A 57 -8.01 1.68 -1.87
N LEU A 58 -7.74 2.73 -1.09
CA LEU A 58 -8.29 4.06 -1.32
C LEU A 58 -7.58 4.76 -2.49
N TYR A 59 -6.28 4.58 -2.63
CA TYR A 59 -5.55 5.07 -3.80
C TYR A 59 -6.01 4.39 -5.08
N VAL A 60 -6.22 3.07 -5.04
CA VAL A 60 -6.83 2.35 -6.19
C VAL A 60 -8.21 2.92 -6.48
N LYS A 61 -9.03 3.24 -5.46
CA LYS A 61 -10.33 3.90 -5.68
C LYS A 61 -10.18 5.25 -6.38
N SER A 62 -9.24 6.07 -5.96
CA SER A 62 -9.01 7.39 -6.57
C SER A 62 -8.56 7.32 -8.03
N PHE A 63 -8.05 6.18 -8.50
CA PHE A 63 -7.67 5.99 -9.90
C PHE A 63 -8.89 5.93 -10.83
N PHE A 64 -10.10 5.67 -10.32
CA PHE A 64 -11.34 5.76 -11.10
C PHE A 64 -11.71 7.20 -11.48
N ASP A 65 -11.30 8.16 -10.64
CA ASP A 65 -11.66 9.57 -10.79
C ASP A 65 -10.67 10.34 -11.68
N ASN A 66 -9.57 9.70 -12.10
CA ASN A 66 -8.51 10.34 -12.88
C ASN A 66 -8.50 9.88 -14.34
N GLU A 67 -7.95 10.72 -15.22
CA GLU A 67 -7.75 10.37 -16.63
C GLU A 67 -6.77 9.17 -16.76
N GLY A 68 -7.16 8.21 -17.56
CA GLY A 68 -6.42 6.98 -17.81
C GLY A 68 -7.12 5.73 -17.27
N SER A 69 -6.70 4.57 -17.72
CA SER A 69 -7.24 3.31 -17.21
C SER A 69 -6.65 2.98 -15.81
N ILE A 70 -7.46 2.39 -14.94
CA ILE A 70 -7.02 1.96 -13.60
C ILE A 70 -5.79 1.05 -13.67
N PRO A 71 -5.71 0.04 -14.58
CA PRO A 71 -4.52 -0.77 -14.73
C PRO A 71 -3.26 0.06 -15.02
N SER A 72 -3.34 1.08 -15.88
CA SER A 72 -2.18 1.91 -16.22
C SER A 72 -1.72 2.78 -15.03
N GLN A 73 -2.65 3.27 -14.23
CA GLN A 73 -2.32 4.05 -13.02
C GLN A 73 -1.75 3.17 -11.92
N THR A 74 -2.27 1.95 -11.76
CA THR A 74 -1.71 0.96 -10.84
C THR A 74 -0.30 0.56 -11.22
N GLU A 75 -0.04 0.28 -12.49
CA GLU A 75 1.33 -0.02 -12.96
C GLU A 75 2.27 1.17 -12.78
N ARG A 76 1.84 2.39 -13.06
CA ARG A 76 2.64 3.59 -12.79
C ARG A 76 3.00 3.72 -11.31
N PHE A 77 2.04 3.50 -10.41
CA PHE A 77 2.28 3.50 -8.98
C PHE A 77 3.34 2.47 -8.58
N ILE A 78 3.20 1.23 -9.06
CA ILE A 78 4.15 0.14 -8.78
C ILE A 78 5.54 0.48 -9.32
N LEU A 79 5.64 1.03 -10.54
CA LEU A 79 6.92 1.46 -11.12
C LEU A 79 7.58 2.56 -10.29
N ASN A 80 6.81 3.53 -9.78
CA ASN A 80 7.34 4.55 -8.86
C ASN A 80 7.89 3.93 -7.58
N CYS A 81 7.19 2.94 -7.02
CA CYS A 81 7.65 2.19 -5.86
C CYS A 81 9.00 1.51 -6.13
N LEU A 82 9.11 0.78 -7.23
CA LEU A 82 10.32 0.05 -7.60
C LEU A 82 11.49 0.99 -7.92
N ASN A 83 11.22 2.09 -8.63
CA ASN A 83 12.22 3.10 -8.94
C ASN A 83 12.75 3.79 -7.68
N TRP A 84 11.86 4.07 -6.73
CA TRP A 84 12.26 4.64 -5.46
C TRP A 84 13.22 3.72 -4.69
N GLU A 85 12.89 2.42 -4.57
CA GLU A 85 13.77 1.44 -3.91
C GLU A 85 15.13 1.33 -4.60
N LYS A 86 15.13 1.28 -5.94
CA LYS A 86 16.37 1.23 -6.73
C LYS A 86 17.27 2.45 -6.49
N SER A 87 16.66 3.63 -6.34
CA SER A 87 17.37 4.89 -6.10
C SER A 87 17.74 5.13 -4.64
N ASN A 88 17.19 4.33 -3.72
CA ASN A 88 17.42 4.42 -2.28
C ASN A 88 17.76 3.02 -1.70
N PRO A 89 18.97 2.50 -1.93
CA PRO A 89 19.35 1.12 -1.56
C PRO A 89 19.22 0.81 -0.07
N ASN A 90 19.32 1.83 0.79
CA ASN A 90 19.16 1.73 2.24
C ASN A 90 17.75 2.14 2.71
N GLY A 91 16.88 2.47 1.78
CA GLY A 91 15.49 2.82 2.06
C GLY A 91 14.58 1.59 2.11
N HIS A 92 13.52 1.69 2.90
CA HIS A 92 12.51 0.65 3.01
C HIS A 92 11.15 1.20 2.59
N LEU A 93 10.60 0.64 1.52
CA LEU A 93 9.24 0.94 1.08
C LEU A 93 8.26 -0.03 1.74
N ILE A 94 7.26 0.53 2.42
CA ILE A 94 6.24 -0.20 3.17
C ILE A 94 4.87 0.18 2.62
N VAL A 95 4.14 -0.81 2.11
CA VAL A 95 2.79 -0.63 1.55
C VAL A 95 1.79 -1.35 2.44
N ILE A 96 0.85 -0.59 3.00
CA ILE A 96 -0.15 -1.08 3.95
C ILE A 96 -1.54 -0.89 3.35
N GLY A 97 -2.37 -1.92 3.42
CA GLY A 97 -3.75 -1.78 2.98
C GLY A 97 -4.72 -2.77 3.63
N ASN A 98 -6.00 -2.50 3.43
CA ASN A 98 -7.06 -3.39 3.88
C ASN A 98 -7.39 -4.41 2.79
N ASP A 99 -7.57 -5.66 3.20
CA ASP A 99 -8.17 -6.68 2.36
C ASP A 99 -9.70 -6.45 2.30
N ILE A 100 -10.13 -5.77 1.23
CA ILE A 100 -11.53 -5.49 0.96
C ILE A 100 -12.22 -6.59 0.13
N SER A 101 -11.49 -7.65 -0.20
CA SER A 101 -12.03 -8.77 -0.99
C SER A 101 -12.93 -9.68 -0.15
N LYS A 102 -12.81 -9.64 1.17
CA LYS A 102 -13.60 -10.45 2.11
C LYS A 102 -14.92 -9.77 2.48
N GLY A 103 -15.92 -10.59 2.74
CA GLY A 103 -17.25 -10.12 3.14
C GLY A 103 -18.30 -10.23 2.02
N VAL A 104 -19.44 -9.57 2.24
CA VAL A 104 -20.56 -9.61 1.29
C VAL A 104 -20.20 -8.89 0.00
N VAL A 105 -20.62 -9.48 -1.13
CA VAL A 105 -20.41 -8.86 -2.44
C VAL A 105 -21.20 -7.54 -2.52
N PRO A 106 -20.54 -6.40 -2.86
CA PRO A 106 -21.20 -5.12 -2.96
C PRO A 106 -22.33 -5.11 -4.01
N LYS A 107 -23.41 -4.38 -3.70
CA LYS A 107 -24.53 -4.24 -4.64
C LYS A 107 -24.19 -3.35 -5.84
N ALA A 108 -23.47 -2.24 -5.60
CA ALA A 108 -23.06 -1.33 -6.66
C ALA A 108 -21.97 -1.95 -7.55
N ALA A 109 -22.09 -1.78 -8.84
CA ALA A 109 -21.14 -2.30 -9.83
C ALA A 109 -19.74 -1.65 -9.64
N SER A 110 -19.70 -0.34 -9.37
CA SER A 110 -18.48 0.41 -9.10
C SER A 110 -17.70 -0.11 -7.88
N ASP A 111 -18.40 -0.49 -6.81
CA ASP A 111 -17.75 -1.04 -5.63
C ASP A 111 -17.21 -2.46 -5.87
N ARG A 112 -17.87 -3.25 -6.73
CA ARG A 112 -17.34 -4.55 -7.17
C ARG A 112 -16.08 -4.37 -8.00
N GLU A 113 -16.11 -3.45 -8.95
CA GLU A 113 -14.94 -3.13 -9.78
C GLU A 113 -13.79 -2.62 -8.93
N TRP A 114 -14.02 -1.71 -8.00
CA TRP A 114 -13.01 -1.27 -7.03
C TRP A 114 -12.40 -2.43 -6.25
N ARG A 115 -13.24 -3.33 -5.73
CA ARG A 115 -12.77 -4.52 -5.02
C ARG A 115 -11.88 -5.40 -5.89
N ASP A 116 -12.31 -5.67 -7.11
CA ASP A 116 -11.61 -6.54 -8.04
C ASP A 116 -10.26 -5.92 -8.48
N MET A 117 -10.26 -4.63 -8.80
CA MET A 117 -9.03 -3.89 -9.15
C MET A 117 -8.06 -3.78 -7.97
N THR A 118 -8.56 -3.62 -6.75
CA THR A 118 -7.72 -3.66 -5.54
C THR A 118 -7.08 -5.03 -5.36
N GLY A 119 -7.82 -6.10 -5.60
CA GLY A 119 -7.28 -7.46 -5.58
C GLY A 119 -6.15 -7.67 -6.60
N LEU A 120 -6.33 -7.20 -7.82
CA LEU A 120 -5.29 -7.26 -8.87
C LEU A 120 -4.06 -6.41 -8.49
N ALA A 121 -4.27 -5.23 -7.92
CA ALA A 121 -3.17 -4.38 -7.44
C ALA A 121 -2.36 -5.10 -6.34
N TYR A 122 -3.01 -5.75 -5.39
CA TYR A 122 -2.32 -6.54 -4.37
C TYR A 122 -1.54 -7.71 -4.96
N GLN A 123 -2.11 -8.46 -5.90
CA GLN A 123 -1.39 -9.53 -6.57
C GLN A 123 -0.08 -9.02 -7.17
N ARG A 124 -0.15 -7.90 -7.87
CA ARG A 124 1.02 -7.30 -8.52
C ARG A 124 2.05 -6.78 -7.51
N LEU A 125 1.59 -6.07 -6.46
CA LEU A 125 2.45 -5.58 -5.38
C LEU A 125 3.17 -6.73 -4.65
N VAL A 126 2.45 -7.79 -4.29
CA VAL A 126 3.01 -8.96 -3.62
C VAL A 126 4.00 -9.69 -4.53
N GLN A 127 3.69 -9.83 -5.82
CA GLN A 127 4.62 -10.41 -6.79
C GLN A 127 5.97 -9.69 -6.79
N MET A 128 5.97 -8.35 -6.73
CA MET A 128 7.16 -7.51 -6.75
C MET A 128 7.79 -7.26 -5.38
N SER A 129 7.12 -7.61 -4.29
CA SER A 129 7.62 -7.41 -2.93
C SER A 129 8.71 -8.41 -2.57
N GLN A 130 9.56 -8.01 -1.62
CA GLN A 130 10.54 -8.88 -0.96
C GLN A 130 9.94 -9.61 0.25
N ARG A 131 8.90 -9.01 0.82
CA ARG A 131 8.20 -9.54 2.00
C ARG A 131 6.71 -9.23 1.93
N TYR A 132 5.90 -10.18 2.38
CA TYR A 132 4.45 -10.03 2.51
C TYR A 132 3.96 -10.60 3.84
N ASP A 133 3.34 -9.75 4.66
CA ASP A 133 2.71 -10.14 5.92
C ASP A 133 1.20 -9.87 5.89
N VAL A 134 0.45 -10.78 6.47
CA VAL A 134 -0.97 -10.60 6.78
C VAL A 134 -1.12 -10.40 8.29
N ILE A 135 -1.83 -9.34 8.67
CA ILE A 135 -2.09 -9.03 10.07
C ILE A 135 -3.52 -9.41 10.43
N TRP A 136 -3.65 -10.23 11.45
CA TRP A 136 -4.91 -10.68 11.99
C TRP A 136 -4.95 -10.43 13.49
N TYR A 137 -5.77 -9.46 13.94
CA TYR A 137 -5.91 -9.10 15.36
C TYR A 137 -4.56 -8.86 16.07
N GLY A 138 -3.67 -8.11 15.46
CA GLY A 138 -2.33 -7.81 16.00
C GLY A 138 -1.27 -8.89 15.77
N ILE A 139 -1.65 -10.08 15.31
CA ILE A 139 -0.73 -11.18 15.02
C ILE A 139 -0.36 -11.14 13.54
N ASN A 140 0.95 -11.13 13.24
CA ASN A 140 1.41 -11.23 11.86
C ASN A 140 1.63 -12.68 11.43
N LYS A 141 1.34 -12.94 10.16
CA LYS A 141 1.75 -14.15 9.45
C LYS A 141 2.49 -13.76 8.19
N GLN A 142 3.76 -14.07 8.15
CA GLN A 142 4.56 -13.90 6.93
C GLN A 142 4.18 -14.96 5.92
N LEU A 143 3.85 -14.53 4.68
CA LEU A 143 3.49 -15.40 3.56
C LEU A 143 4.55 -15.39 2.44
N LYS A 144 5.41 -14.36 2.44
CA LYS A 144 6.55 -14.26 1.52
C LYS A 144 7.77 -13.68 2.21
#